data_3a348f453f45e7f5cc0a0727d97c0512
#
_entry.id   3a348f453f45e7f5cc0a0727d97c0512
#
_cell.length_a   1.000
_cell.length_b   1.000
_cell.length_c   1.000
_cell.angle_alpha   90.00
_cell.angle_beta   90.00
_cell.angle_gamma   90.00
#
_symmetry.space_group_name_H-M   'P 1'
#
loop_
_entity.id
_entity.type
_entity.pdbx_description
1 polymer ?
#
loop_
_entity_poly.entity_id
_entity_poly.type
_entity_poly.pdbx_seq_one_letter_code
_entity_poly.pdbx_strand_id
1 'polypeptide(L)'
;ILMFVGGCAGSTTCGLRMARIQVLIANAKGQVSKLIRPHAVVVSYYNQKPIPENVAESVMGFFFLYIISFAVIACLLGGLGLDLITAISGAASAIGNVGPGLGDIIGPSGSYQSIPDLGKLFLCAGMILGRLEIFAILVMFSPLFWKT
;
A
#
# COMPACT_ATOMS: atom_id res chain seq x y z
N ILE A 1 3.50 2.21 11.68
CA ILE A 1 2.63 3.19 10.98
C ILE A 1 3.47 4.04 10.04
N LEU A 2 4.58 4.64 10.47
CA LEU A 2 5.45 5.47 9.62
C LEU A 2 6.01 4.74 8.40
N MET A 3 6.15 3.43 8.42
CA MET A 3 6.62 2.62 7.29
C MET A 3 5.66 2.65 6.08
N PHE A 4 4.37 2.92 6.31
CA PHE A 4 3.36 3.02 5.24
C PHE A 4 3.32 4.40 4.57
N VAL A 5 3.79 5.43 5.27
CA VAL A 5 3.82 6.80 4.77
C VAL A 5 5.03 6.96 3.86
N GLY A 6 4.79 6.95 2.57
CA GLY A 6 5.83 7.10 1.55
C GLY A 6 6.20 8.57 1.29
N GLY A 7 7.04 8.77 0.27
CA GLY A 7 7.54 10.09 -0.10
C GLY A 7 6.54 10.98 -0.84
N CYS A 8 7.02 12.13 -1.28
CA CYS A 8 6.27 13.13 -2.03
C CYS A 8 5.85 12.62 -3.41
N ALA A 9 4.86 13.29 -4.01
CA ALA A 9 4.46 13.04 -5.39
C ALA A 9 5.67 13.28 -6.34
N GLY A 10 5.94 12.28 -7.21
CA GLY A 10 7.11 12.33 -8.12
C GLY A 10 8.41 11.76 -7.53
N SER A 11 8.44 11.38 -6.25
CA SER A 11 9.58 10.66 -5.68
C SER A 11 9.59 9.19 -6.11
N THR A 12 10.79 8.61 -6.20
CA THR A 12 11.00 7.17 -6.43
C THR A 12 10.71 6.31 -5.21
N THR A 13 10.29 6.91 -4.11
CA THR A 13 9.98 6.24 -2.84
C THR A 13 8.72 5.40 -2.99
N CYS A 14 8.78 4.17 -2.50
CA CYS A 14 7.64 3.25 -2.45
C CYS A 14 6.68 3.58 -1.29
N GLY A 15 5.57 2.85 -1.20
CA GLY A 15 4.54 3.07 -0.18
C GLY A 15 3.43 4.01 -0.61
N LEU A 16 2.59 4.39 0.36
CA LEU A 16 1.48 5.32 0.11
C LEU A 16 2.02 6.73 -0.04
N ARG A 17 2.00 7.26 -1.27
CA ARG A 17 2.44 8.64 -1.55
C ARG A 17 1.56 9.63 -0.79
N MET A 18 2.18 10.68 -0.21
CA MET A 18 1.47 11.72 0.56
C MET A 18 0.33 12.36 -0.23
N ALA A 19 0.48 12.55 -1.53
CA ALA A 19 -0.59 13.07 -2.38
C ALA A 19 -1.85 12.19 -2.38
N ARG A 20 -1.69 10.84 -2.42
CA ARG A 20 -2.82 9.91 -2.36
C ARG A 20 -3.51 9.96 -1.00
N ILE A 21 -2.75 10.05 0.09
CA ILE A 21 -3.29 10.19 1.44
C ILE A 21 -4.11 11.48 1.58
N GLN A 22 -3.61 12.60 1.04
CA GLN A 22 -4.34 13.87 1.06
C GLN A 22 -5.65 13.81 0.26
N VAL A 23 -5.63 13.18 -0.94
CA VAL A 23 -6.83 12.97 -1.74
C VAL A 23 -7.85 12.09 -0.98
N LEU A 24 -7.37 11.03 -0.32
CA LEU A 24 -8.22 10.14 0.47
C LEU A 24 -8.90 10.88 1.63
N ILE A 25 -8.13 11.69 2.38
CA ILE A 25 -8.65 12.50 3.49
C ILE A 25 -9.64 13.56 2.98
N ALA A 26 -9.34 14.21 1.84
CA ALA A 26 -10.24 15.19 1.25
C ALA A 26 -11.55 14.55 0.81
N ASN A 27 -11.50 13.36 0.18
CA ASN A 27 -12.68 12.61 -0.21
C ASN A 27 -13.50 12.14 1.00
N ALA A 28 -12.84 11.62 2.03
CA ALA A 28 -13.50 11.19 3.27
C ALA A 28 -14.23 12.38 3.95
N LYS A 29 -13.58 13.54 4.05
CA LYS A 29 -14.23 14.77 4.58
C LYS A 29 -15.42 15.19 3.72
N GLY A 30 -15.31 15.09 2.39
CA GLY A 30 -16.42 15.36 1.48
C GLY A 30 -17.60 14.42 1.71
N GLN A 31 -17.36 13.12 1.87
CA GLN A 31 -18.42 12.14 2.15
C GLN A 31 -19.10 12.37 3.51
N VAL A 32 -18.33 12.64 4.56
CA VAL A 32 -18.89 12.99 5.88
C VAL A 32 -19.76 14.26 5.80
N SER A 33 -19.30 15.26 5.04
CA SER A 33 -20.06 16.50 4.84
C SER A 33 -21.37 16.26 4.08
N LYS A 34 -21.38 15.34 3.09
CA LYS A 34 -22.59 14.92 2.37
C LYS A 34 -23.58 14.18 3.29
N LEU A 35 -23.10 13.39 4.24
CA LEU A 35 -23.95 12.72 5.24
C LEU A 35 -24.65 13.72 6.17
N ILE A 36 -23.95 14.80 6.55
CA ILE A 36 -24.52 15.84 7.43
C ILE A 36 -25.47 16.76 6.66
N ARG A 37 -25.19 17.03 5.38
CA ARG A 37 -25.96 17.92 4.51
C ARG A 37 -26.21 17.26 3.16
N PRO A 38 -27.25 16.44 3.01
CA PRO A 38 -27.46 15.62 1.81
C PRO A 38 -27.76 16.43 0.55
N HIS A 39 -28.22 17.67 0.67
CA HIS A 39 -28.49 18.57 -0.46
C HIS A 39 -27.33 19.52 -0.81
N ALA A 40 -26.19 19.42 -0.10
CA ALA A 40 -25.02 20.26 -0.41
C ALA A 40 -24.20 19.64 -1.53
N VAL A 41 -23.89 20.44 -2.55
CA VAL A 41 -22.90 20.05 -3.58
C VAL A 41 -21.52 20.22 -2.97
N VAL A 42 -20.96 19.13 -2.44
CA VAL A 42 -19.62 19.12 -1.84
C VAL A 42 -18.63 18.66 -2.90
N VAL A 43 -17.83 19.59 -3.40
CA VAL A 43 -16.70 19.30 -4.28
C VAL A 43 -15.44 19.20 -3.44
N SER A 44 -14.74 18.05 -3.52
CA SER A 44 -13.45 17.89 -2.86
C SER A 44 -12.36 18.62 -3.62
N TYR A 45 -11.58 19.45 -2.93
CA TYR A 45 -10.48 20.22 -3.54
C TYR A 45 -9.13 19.65 -3.10
N TYR A 46 -8.21 19.56 -4.05
CA TYR A 46 -6.79 19.31 -3.80
C TYR A 46 -5.97 20.40 -4.49
N ASN A 47 -5.15 21.11 -3.72
CA ASN A 47 -4.31 22.20 -4.23
C ASN A 47 -5.09 23.23 -5.08
N GLN A 48 -6.26 23.67 -4.56
CA GLN A 48 -7.19 24.63 -5.19
C GLN A 48 -7.85 24.15 -6.51
N LYS A 49 -7.67 22.89 -6.87
CA LYS A 49 -8.34 22.27 -8.03
C LYS A 49 -9.37 21.24 -7.57
N PRO A 50 -10.55 21.18 -8.20
CA PRO A 50 -11.53 20.15 -7.90
C PRO A 50 -10.95 18.76 -8.27
N ILE A 51 -11.14 17.78 -7.40
CA ILE A 51 -10.71 16.41 -7.66
C ILE A 51 -11.81 15.74 -8.49
N PRO A 52 -11.51 15.24 -9.70
CA PRO A 52 -12.46 14.43 -10.47
C PRO A 52 -12.79 13.14 -9.70
N GLU A 53 -14.04 12.70 -9.74
CA GLU A 53 -14.49 11.48 -9.02
C GLU A 53 -13.68 10.24 -9.41
N ASN A 54 -13.34 10.09 -10.68
CA ASN A 54 -12.52 8.98 -11.18
C ASN A 54 -11.15 8.86 -10.50
N VAL A 55 -10.54 9.99 -10.13
CA VAL A 55 -9.25 10.00 -9.42
C VAL A 55 -9.43 9.54 -7.97
N ALA A 56 -10.50 9.99 -7.31
CA ALA A 56 -10.81 9.58 -5.95
C ALA A 56 -11.08 8.06 -5.88
N GLU A 57 -11.85 7.51 -6.81
CA GLU A 57 -12.12 6.07 -6.91
C GLU A 57 -10.85 5.26 -7.16
N SER A 58 -10.00 5.71 -8.08
CA SER A 58 -8.71 5.05 -8.37
C SER A 58 -7.80 5.01 -7.15
N VAL A 59 -7.74 6.10 -6.37
CA VAL A 59 -6.94 6.17 -5.14
C VAL A 59 -7.50 5.25 -4.06
N MET A 60 -8.83 5.16 -3.92
CA MET A 60 -9.48 4.23 -2.99
C MET A 60 -9.21 2.77 -3.38
N GLY A 61 -9.32 2.44 -4.66
CA GLY A 61 -9.02 1.11 -5.18
C GLY A 61 -7.57 0.71 -4.91
N PHE A 62 -6.63 1.62 -5.14
CA PHE A 62 -5.21 1.39 -4.83
C PHE A 62 -4.98 1.13 -3.33
N PHE A 63 -5.59 1.93 -2.47
CA PHE A 63 -5.45 1.79 -1.03
C PHE A 63 -5.99 0.44 -0.53
N PHE A 64 -7.15 0.02 -1.05
CA PHE A 64 -7.75 -1.26 -0.73
C PHE A 64 -6.85 -2.44 -1.16
N LEU A 65 -6.35 -2.43 -2.39
CA LEU A 65 -5.43 -3.44 -2.90
C LEU A 65 -4.11 -3.47 -2.12
N TYR A 66 -3.61 -2.31 -1.70
CA TYR A 66 -2.40 -2.21 -0.88
C TYR A 66 -2.59 -2.89 0.48
N ILE A 67 -3.72 -2.65 1.15
CA ILE A 67 -4.04 -3.28 2.44
C ILE A 67 -4.23 -4.79 2.27
N ILE A 68 -4.94 -5.24 1.23
CA ILE A 68 -5.13 -6.67 0.96
C ILE A 68 -3.78 -7.35 0.73
N SER A 69 -2.92 -6.78 -0.12
CA SER A 69 -1.60 -7.34 -0.39
C SER A 69 -0.75 -7.44 0.87
N PHE A 70 -0.81 -6.42 1.74
CA PHE A 70 -0.16 -6.43 3.03
C PHE A 70 -0.68 -7.57 3.92
N ALA A 71 -2.01 -7.70 4.05
CA ALA A 71 -2.63 -8.72 4.87
C ALA A 71 -2.29 -10.13 4.38
N VAL A 72 -2.33 -10.35 3.06
CA VAL A 72 -1.98 -11.64 2.46
C VAL A 72 -0.54 -12.02 2.76
N ILE A 73 0.42 -11.12 2.56
CA ILE A 73 1.84 -11.39 2.83
C ILE A 73 2.07 -11.63 4.32
N ALA A 74 1.46 -10.83 5.20
CA ALA A 74 1.57 -11.02 6.65
C ALA A 74 1.01 -12.37 7.09
N CYS A 75 -0.14 -12.80 6.55
CA CYS A 75 -0.72 -14.11 6.84
C CYS A 75 0.17 -15.26 6.33
N LEU A 76 0.72 -15.15 5.13
CA LEU A 76 1.62 -16.16 4.57
C LEU A 76 2.89 -16.30 5.41
N LEU A 77 3.49 -15.21 5.86
CA LEU A 77 4.66 -15.23 6.74
C LEU A 77 4.33 -15.81 8.12
N GLY A 78 3.18 -15.45 8.70
CA GLY A 78 2.69 -16.03 9.94
C GLY A 78 2.43 -17.54 9.83
N GLY A 79 1.89 -18.00 8.69
CA GLY A 79 1.66 -19.41 8.40
C GLY A 79 2.95 -20.25 8.28
N LEU A 80 4.08 -19.61 7.97
CA LEU A 80 5.40 -20.24 7.97
C LEU A 80 6.03 -20.37 9.37
N GLY A 81 5.31 -19.99 10.42
CA GLY A 81 5.77 -20.10 11.82
C GLY A 81 6.64 -18.93 12.28
N LEU A 82 6.66 -17.82 11.55
CA LEU A 82 7.34 -16.61 11.99
C LEU A 82 6.53 -15.92 13.10
N ASP A 83 7.23 -15.28 14.03
CA ASP A 83 6.62 -14.49 15.08
C ASP A 83 5.74 -13.37 14.50
N LEU A 84 4.63 -13.07 15.18
CA LEU A 84 3.62 -12.11 14.71
C LEU A 84 4.23 -10.73 14.40
N ILE A 85 5.14 -10.26 15.26
CA ILE A 85 5.82 -8.97 15.08
C ILE A 85 6.70 -9.01 13.84
N THR A 86 7.45 -10.08 13.65
CA THR A 86 8.31 -10.32 12.49
C THR A 86 7.47 -10.43 11.20
N ALA A 87 6.37 -11.18 11.22
CA ALA A 87 5.52 -11.35 10.05
C ALA A 87 4.88 -10.02 9.59
N ILE A 88 4.27 -9.28 10.52
CA ILE A 88 3.61 -7.99 10.23
C ILE A 88 4.63 -6.94 9.80
N SER A 89 5.74 -6.78 10.53
CA SER A 89 6.74 -5.78 10.21
C SER A 89 7.53 -6.12 8.94
N GLY A 90 7.78 -7.41 8.70
CA GLY A 90 8.40 -7.89 7.46
C GLY A 90 7.54 -7.62 6.24
N ALA A 91 6.24 -7.92 6.31
CA ALA A 91 5.29 -7.60 5.26
C ALA A 91 5.21 -6.08 4.99
N ALA A 92 5.13 -5.26 6.05
CA ALA A 92 5.13 -3.80 5.94
C ALA A 92 6.42 -3.27 5.30
N SER A 93 7.57 -3.79 5.72
CA SER A 93 8.88 -3.42 5.20
C SER A 93 9.04 -3.83 3.73
N ALA A 94 8.56 -5.01 3.35
CA ALA A 94 8.62 -5.50 1.98
C ALA A 94 7.79 -4.62 1.03
N ILE A 95 6.50 -4.40 1.32
CA ILE A 95 5.62 -3.59 0.47
C ILE A 95 6.03 -2.12 0.47
N GLY A 96 6.45 -1.58 1.62
CA GLY A 96 6.97 -0.21 1.72
C GLY A 96 8.36 -0.03 1.11
N ASN A 97 9.07 -1.12 0.78
CA ASN A 97 10.48 -1.14 0.35
C ASN A 97 11.37 -0.35 1.32
N VAL A 98 11.13 -0.49 2.63
CA VAL A 98 11.88 0.20 3.69
C VAL A 98 13.21 -0.49 3.98
N GLY A 99 13.22 -1.83 4.00
CA GLY A 99 14.37 -2.68 4.27
C GLY A 99 14.30 -3.31 5.66
N PRO A 100 14.61 -2.61 6.76
CA PRO A 100 14.58 -3.21 8.10
C PRO A 100 13.14 -3.44 8.57
N GLY A 101 12.93 -4.54 9.31
CA GLY A 101 11.69 -4.81 10.03
C GLY A 101 11.81 -4.52 11.51
N LEU A 102 10.88 -5.04 12.30
CA LEU A 102 10.89 -5.01 13.76
C LEU A 102 11.04 -6.44 14.27
N GLY A 103 11.61 -6.57 15.46
CA GLY A 103 11.88 -7.86 16.11
C GLY A 103 13.34 -8.27 16.02
N ASP A 104 13.69 -9.37 16.68
CA ASP A 104 15.07 -9.82 16.83
C ASP A 104 15.64 -10.40 15.52
N ILE A 105 14.78 -10.93 14.66
CA ILE A 105 15.17 -11.59 13.41
C ILE A 105 15.47 -10.59 12.30
N ILE A 106 14.54 -9.67 12.04
CA ILE A 106 14.61 -8.70 10.91
C ILE A 106 14.75 -7.25 11.36
N GLY A 107 15.12 -7.04 12.61
CA GLY A 107 15.41 -5.71 13.15
C GLY A 107 16.62 -5.05 12.51
N PRO A 108 16.96 -3.81 12.90
CA PRO A 108 18.07 -3.05 12.31
C PRO A 108 19.45 -3.74 12.40
N SER A 109 19.63 -4.61 13.41
CA SER A 109 20.83 -5.44 13.61
C SER A 109 20.65 -6.90 13.18
N GLY A 110 19.45 -7.26 12.74
CA GLY A 110 19.10 -8.62 12.33
C GLY A 110 19.40 -8.90 10.86
N SER A 111 19.18 -10.16 10.45
CA SER A 111 19.40 -10.61 9.08
C SER A 111 18.23 -11.47 8.60
N TYR A 112 17.81 -11.28 7.37
CA TYR A 112 16.80 -12.12 6.71
C TYR A 112 17.27 -13.57 6.45
N GLN A 113 18.50 -13.90 6.81
CA GLN A 113 19.11 -15.21 6.55
C GLN A 113 18.37 -16.35 7.25
N SER A 114 17.86 -16.12 8.46
CA SER A 114 17.14 -17.11 9.27
C SER A 114 15.71 -17.36 8.83
N ILE A 115 15.17 -16.57 7.88
CA ILE A 115 13.82 -16.78 7.36
C ILE A 115 13.81 -17.96 6.39
N PRO A 116 12.78 -18.83 6.41
CA PRO A 116 12.60 -19.89 5.42
C PRO A 116 12.63 -19.36 3.99
N ASP A 117 13.14 -20.13 3.04
CA ASP A 117 13.29 -19.68 1.64
C ASP A 117 11.96 -19.32 0.99
N LEU A 118 10.87 -20.00 1.33
CA LEU A 118 9.51 -19.62 0.93
C LEU A 118 9.12 -18.24 1.47
N GLY A 119 9.49 -17.93 2.71
CA GLY A 119 9.25 -16.61 3.29
C GLY A 119 10.01 -15.50 2.55
N LYS A 120 11.26 -15.75 2.17
CA LYS A 120 12.06 -14.83 1.34
C LYS A 120 11.40 -14.58 -0.01
N LEU A 121 10.86 -15.62 -0.64
CA LEU A 121 10.16 -15.51 -1.93
C LEU A 121 8.90 -14.63 -1.81
N PHE A 122 8.11 -14.79 -0.74
CA PHE A 122 6.95 -13.93 -0.50
C PHE A 122 7.34 -12.48 -0.21
N LEU A 123 8.43 -12.24 0.51
CA LEU A 123 8.97 -10.91 0.73
C LEU A 123 9.44 -10.26 -0.59
N CYS A 124 10.14 -11.00 -1.45
CA CYS A 124 10.54 -10.52 -2.76
C CYS A 124 9.32 -10.16 -3.63
N ALA A 125 8.28 -10.99 -3.65
CA ALA A 125 7.04 -10.67 -4.35
C ALA A 125 6.40 -9.39 -3.79
N GLY A 126 6.39 -9.21 -2.46
CA GLY A 126 5.92 -8.00 -1.80
C GLY A 126 6.70 -6.75 -2.20
N MET A 127 8.03 -6.86 -2.31
CA MET A 127 8.90 -5.75 -2.76
C MET A 127 8.59 -5.34 -4.20
N ILE A 128 8.38 -6.31 -5.10
CA ILE A 128 8.01 -6.06 -6.50
C ILE A 128 6.64 -5.38 -6.58
N LEU A 129 5.63 -5.90 -5.84
CA LEU A 129 4.29 -5.31 -5.77
C LEU A 129 4.33 -3.86 -5.28
N GLY A 130 5.11 -3.57 -4.24
CA GLY A 130 5.27 -2.22 -3.69
C GLY A 130 6.00 -1.27 -4.65
N ARG A 131 6.97 -1.78 -5.43
CA ARG A 131 7.80 -0.96 -6.32
C ARG A 131 7.10 -0.58 -7.64
N LEU A 132 6.42 -1.54 -8.27
CA LEU A 132 5.83 -1.37 -9.60
C LEU A 132 4.42 -0.74 -9.58
N GLU A 133 3.96 -0.28 -8.42
CA GLU A 133 2.57 0.11 -8.21
C GLU A 133 1.60 -1.03 -8.58
N ILE A 134 0.85 -1.53 -7.63
CA ILE A 134 -0.01 -2.74 -7.72
C ILE A 134 -0.87 -2.76 -9.00
N PHE A 135 -1.33 -1.60 -9.47
CA PHE A 135 -2.13 -1.50 -10.70
C PHE A 135 -1.37 -1.92 -11.97
N ALA A 136 -0.09 -1.57 -12.09
CA ALA A 136 0.71 -1.95 -13.26
C ALA A 136 0.82 -3.48 -13.37
N ILE A 137 1.02 -4.16 -12.24
CA ILE A 137 1.09 -5.62 -12.19
C ILE A 137 -0.27 -6.24 -12.52
N LEU A 138 -1.37 -5.73 -11.96
CA LEU A 138 -2.72 -6.23 -12.24
C LEU A 138 -3.08 -6.09 -13.73
N VAL A 139 -2.71 -4.98 -14.36
CA VAL A 139 -2.93 -4.78 -15.80
C VAL A 139 -2.15 -5.80 -16.62
N MET A 140 -0.90 -6.12 -16.26
CA MET A 140 -0.11 -7.15 -16.95
C MET A 140 -0.73 -8.56 -16.84
N PHE A 141 -1.38 -8.88 -15.71
CA PHE A 141 -2.07 -10.17 -15.52
C PHE A 141 -3.47 -10.20 -16.14
N SER A 142 -4.01 -9.05 -16.55
CA SER A 142 -5.31 -9.00 -17.22
C SER A 142 -5.20 -9.54 -18.66
N PRO A 143 -6.02 -10.56 -19.03
CA PRO A 143 -6.03 -11.08 -20.39
C PRO A 143 -6.45 -10.04 -21.44
N LEU A 144 -7.10 -8.97 -20.99
CA LEU A 144 -7.53 -7.87 -21.85
C LEU A 144 -6.33 -7.08 -22.43
N PHE A 145 -5.24 -6.97 -21.68
CA PHE A 145 -4.01 -6.31 -22.12
C PHE A 145 -3.30 -7.07 -23.26
N TRP A 146 -3.43 -8.40 -23.28
CA TRP A 146 -2.78 -9.27 -24.28
C TRP A 146 -3.61 -9.50 -25.54
N LYS A 147 -4.89 -9.04 -25.55
CA LYS A 147 -5.82 -9.20 -26.68
C LYS A 147 -5.93 -7.96 -27.58
N THR A 148 -5.16 -6.91 -27.29
CA THR A 148 -5.02 -5.74 -28.16
C THR A 148 -3.73 -5.88 -28.96
#